data_75b1532409421abe47116dc1abc206f9
#
_entry.id   75b1532409421abe47116dc1abc206f9
#
_cell.length_a   1.000
_cell.length_b   1.000
_cell.length_c   1.000
_cell.angle_alpha   90.00
_cell.angle_beta   90.00
_cell.angle_gamma   90.00
#
_symmetry.space_group_name_H-M   'P 1'
#
loop_
_entity.id
_entity.type
_entity.pdbx_description
1 polymer ?
#
loop_
_entity_poly.entity_id
_entity_poly.type
_entity_poly.pdbx_seq_one_letter_code
_entity_poly.pdbx_strand_id
1 'polypeptide(L)'
;MKNVLLGVLLLLGTIGYAQHDEAYVVELVSEFTTSLKKRNINTYLLSKRYCEGSIEMFKLENGRMCSSKGTYYSVYLFWEEGDKAMIKKIDNCGLFYSLELNDNNVMAFVKQHTNEIKNNPVKPYKMATAASGPISSTEIHSCKREIAYQDEITNSFEQSYRLFDLTNDAKEANLNYTSNNNLKVVELDQLMGTVIEQMEKNFRRQ
;
A
#
# COMPACT_ATOMS: atom_id res chain seq x y z
N MET A 1 29.09 -42.81 0.56
CA MET A 1 27.92 -42.45 1.45
C MET A 1 28.17 -41.19 2.26
N LYS A 2 29.38 -40.95 2.81
CA LYS A 2 29.68 -39.75 3.63
C LYS A 2 29.56 -38.41 2.90
N ASN A 3 29.86 -38.36 1.57
CA ASN A 3 29.79 -37.15 0.76
C ASN A 3 28.36 -36.85 0.27
N VAL A 4 27.48 -37.84 0.20
CA VAL A 4 26.04 -37.64 -0.14
C VAL A 4 25.30 -37.04 1.05
N LEU A 5 25.65 -37.45 2.27
CA LEU A 5 25.06 -36.90 3.50
C LEU A 5 25.40 -35.42 3.69
N LEU A 6 26.64 -35.03 3.33
CA LEU A 6 27.08 -33.63 3.40
C LEU A 6 26.34 -32.74 2.37
N GLY A 7 26.07 -33.27 1.18
CA GLY A 7 25.31 -32.56 0.14
C GLY A 7 23.84 -32.34 0.51
N VAL A 8 23.21 -33.31 1.18
CA VAL A 8 21.83 -33.19 1.68
C VAL A 8 21.73 -32.19 2.83
N LEU A 9 22.71 -32.15 3.73
CA LEU A 9 22.75 -31.18 4.83
C LEU A 9 22.93 -29.73 4.31
N LEU A 10 23.72 -29.52 3.25
CA LEU A 10 23.89 -28.21 2.62
C LEU A 10 22.62 -27.73 1.90
N LEU A 11 21.85 -28.66 1.29
CA LEU A 11 20.58 -28.35 0.66
C LEU A 11 19.44 -28.00 1.66
N LEU A 12 19.49 -28.59 2.86
CA LEU A 12 18.53 -28.29 3.92
C LEU A 12 18.80 -26.94 4.62
N GLY A 13 20.01 -26.41 4.53
CA GLY A 13 20.40 -25.12 5.12
C GLY A 13 19.89 -23.89 4.37
N THR A 14 19.33 -24.04 3.15
CA THR A 14 18.80 -22.92 2.38
C THR A 14 17.27 -22.74 2.51
N ILE A 15 16.62 -23.58 3.31
CA ILE A 15 15.19 -23.47 3.56
C ILE A 15 14.94 -22.44 4.68
N GLY A 16 14.55 -21.24 4.29
CA GLY A 16 13.66 -20.43 5.12
C GLY A 16 14.26 -19.26 5.87
N TYR A 17 14.84 -18.32 5.17
CA TYR A 17 14.58 -16.94 5.57
C TYR A 17 13.39 -16.45 4.73
N ALA A 18 12.19 -16.61 5.27
CA ALA A 18 11.02 -15.88 4.78
C ALA A 18 11.44 -14.39 4.82
N GLN A 19 11.74 -13.86 3.64
CA GLN A 19 12.15 -12.46 3.54
C GLN A 19 10.88 -11.67 3.77
N HIS A 20 10.81 -10.95 4.88
CA HIS A 20 9.75 -9.98 5.18
C HIS A 20 9.92 -8.73 4.30
N ASP A 21 10.04 -8.93 3.00
CA ASP A 21 10.24 -7.93 1.95
C ASP A 21 8.93 -7.64 1.20
N GLU A 22 9.02 -6.89 0.11
CA GLU A 22 7.88 -6.55 -0.71
C GLU A 22 7.20 -7.79 -1.30
N ALA A 23 7.97 -8.78 -1.77
CA ALA A 23 7.43 -10.00 -2.38
C ALA A 23 6.54 -10.77 -1.40
N TYR A 24 6.95 -10.85 -0.15
CA TYR A 24 6.15 -11.46 0.92
C TYR A 24 4.82 -10.71 1.15
N VAL A 25 4.85 -9.37 1.18
CA VAL A 25 3.63 -8.57 1.33
C VAL A 25 2.70 -8.76 0.14
N VAL A 26 3.23 -8.80 -1.08
CA VAL A 26 2.46 -9.07 -2.31
C VAL A 26 1.81 -10.44 -2.27
N GLU A 27 2.51 -11.47 -1.80
CA GLU A 27 1.97 -12.83 -1.63
C GLU A 27 0.79 -12.82 -0.64
N LEU A 28 0.95 -12.23 0.54
CA LEU A 28 -0.13 -12.10 1.53
C LEU A 28 -1.36 -11.36 1.00
N VAL A 29 -1.16 -10.30 0.24
CA VAL A 29 -2.24 -9.56 -0.43
C VAL A 29 -2.94 -10.44 -1.45
N SER A 30 -2.19 -11.19 -2.26
CA SER A 30 -2.73 -12.12 -3.27
C SER A 30 -3.56 -13.23 -2.64
N GLU A 31 -3.07 -13.83 -1.55
CA GLU A 31 -3.81 -14.85 -0.79
C GLU A 31 -5.12 -14.29 -0.23
N PHE A 32 -5.06 -13.09 0.37
CA PHE A 32 -6.25 -12.47 0.94
C PHE A 32 -7.27 -12.09 -0.14
N THR A 33 -6.86 -11.46 -1.24
CA THR A 33 -7.76 -11.12 -2.35
C THR A 33 -8.36 -12.36 -3.01
N THR A 34 -7.60 -13.46 -3.08
CA THR A 34 -8.12 -14.77 -3.49
C THR A 34 -9.21 -15.27 -2.52
N SER A 35 -9.03 -15.05 -1.21
CA SER A 35 -10.05 -15.40 -0.22
C SER A 35 -11.32 -14.56 -0.34
N LEU A 36 -11.21 -13.27 -0.71
CA LEU A 36 -12.35 -12.40 -1.03
C LEU A 36 -13.14 -12.96 -2.22
N LYS A 37 -12.44 -13.31 -3.31
CA LYS A 37 -13.07 -13.91 -4.51
C LYS A 37 -13.82 -15.20 -4.20
N LYS A 38 -13.28 -16.07 -3.34
CA LYS A 38 -13.97 -17.30 -2.89
C LYS A 38 -15.26 -17.03 -2.14
N ARG A 39 -15.41 -15.82 -1.56
CA ARG A 39 -16.63 -15.34 -0.88
C ARG A 39 -17.52 -14.49 -1.82
N ASN A 40 -17.25 -14.51 -3.15
CA ASN A 40 -17.92 -13.71 -4.17
C ASN A 40 -17.75 -12.19 -3.98
N ILE A 41 -16.65 -11.77 -3.36
CA ILE A 41 -16.29 -10.35 -3.22
C ILE A 41 -15.21 -10.04 -4.25
N ASN A 42 -15.62 -9.43 -5.37
CA ASN A 42 -14.74 -9.13 -6.50
C ASN A 42 -14.39 -7.64 -6.59
N THR A 43 -15.08 -6.80 -5.79
CA THR A 43 -14.85 -5.36 -5.75
C THR A 43 -14.13 -4.97 -4.46
N TYR A 44 -12.94 -4.40 -4.59
CA TYR A 44 -12.13 -3.92 -3.47
C TYR A 44 -11.20 -2.78 -3.88
N LEU A 45 -10.81 -1.98 -2.90
CA LEU A 45 -9.82 -0.93 -3.04
C LEU A 45 -8.59 -1.28 -2.20
N LEU A 46 -7.41 -1.14 -2.78
CA LEU A 46 -6.12 -1.37 -2.14
C LEU A 46 -5.35 -0.05 -2.04
N SER A 47 -4.78 0.23 -0.88
CA SER A 47 -3.83 1.33 -0.67
C SER A 47 -2.54 0.77 -0.09
N LYS A 48 -1.45 0.78 -0.85
CA LYS A 48 -0.11 0.43 -0.40
C LYS A 48 0.67 1.71 -0.10
N ARG A 49 1.22 1.80 1.10
CA ARG A 49 1.90 2.98 1.66
C ARG A 49 3.27 2.59 2.14
N TYR A 50 4.30 3.29 1.69
CA TYR A 50 5.67 3.04 2.11
C TYR A 50 6.57 4.24 1.89
N CYS A 51 7.69 4.28 2.64
CA CYS A 51 8.81 5.19 2.38
C CYS A 51 10.05 4.32 2.13
N GLU A 52 10.69 4.48 0.98
CA GLU A 52 11.85 3.67 0.58
C GLU A 52 12.96 3.72 1.63
N GLY A 53 13.45 2.54 2.03
CA GLY A 53 14.51 2.42 3.05
C GLY A 53 14.06 2.64 4.50
N SER A 54 12.77 2.90 4.76
CA SER A 54 12.23 2.98 6.12
C SER A 54 12.03 1.58 6.70
N ILE A 55 12.76 1.25 7.77
CA ILE A 55 12.69 -0.05 8.44
C ILE A 55 11.88 0.10 9.72
N GLU A 56 10.90 -0.79 9.89
CA GLU A 56 10.08 -0.88 11.10
C GLU A 56 10.31 -2.20 11.83
N MET A 57 10.26 -2.16 13.16
CA MET A 57 10.38 -3.34 14.02
C MET A 57 9.19 -3.43 14.96
N PHE A 58 8.62 -4.62 15.05
CA PHE A 58 7.45 -4.90 15.89
C PHE A 58 7.73 -6.06 16.83
N LYS A 59 7.31 -5.92 18.09
CA LYS A 59 7.21 -7.04 19.02
C LYS A 59 5.86 -7.75 18.77
N LEU A 60 5.94 -9.01 18.38
CA LEU A 60 4.76 -9.85 18.18
C LEU A 60 4.22 -10.36 19.52
N GLU A 61 2.95 -10.80 19.56
CA GLU A 61 2.29 -11.32 20.77
C GLU A 61 3.00 -12.51 21.38
N ASN A 62 3.66 -13.35 20.56
CA ASN A 62 4.48 -14.47 21.00
C ASN A 62 5.88 -14.08 21.53
N GLY A 63 6.13 -12.77 21.69
CA GLY A 63 7.38 -12.22 22.18
C GLY A 63 8.52 -12.13 21.15
N ARG A 64 8.35 -12.68 19.93
CA ARG A 64 9.34 -12.57 18.86
C ARG A 64 9.35 -11.17 18.27
N MET A 65 10.51 -10.76 17.75
CA MET A 65 10.64 -9.52 16.99
C MET A 65 10.46 -9.82 15.50
N CYS A 66 9.67 -8.97 14.83
CA CYS A 66 9.58 -8.93 13.39
C CYS A 66 10.16 -7.60 12.90
N SER A 67 10.97 -7.62 11.86
CA SER A 67 11.53 -6.43 11.23
C SER A 67 11.28 -6.49 9.73
N SER A 68 10.87 -5.37 9.13
CA SER A 68 10.90 -5.22 7.69
C SER A 68 12.36 -5.20 7.21
N LYS A 69 12.67 -5.93 6.14
CA LYS A 69 14.00 -5.90 5.51
C LYS A 69 14.00 -4.85 4.41
N GLY A 70 14.72 -3.75 4.65
CA GLY A 70 14.85 -2.66 3.67
C GLY A 70 13.70 -1.65 3.77
N THR A 71 12.52 -1.95 3.27
CA THR A 71 11.37 -1.04 3.27
C THR A 71 10.18 -1.63 4.03
N TYR A 72 9.55 -0.84 4.87
CA TYR A 72 8.29 -1.20 5.50
C TYR A 72 7.12 -0.85 4.58
N TYR A 73 6.33 -1.86 4.24
CA TYR A 73 5.11 -1.74 3.44
C TYR A 73 3.90 -1.95 4.32
N SER A 74 2.98 -0.99 4.34
CA SER A 74 1.65 -1.16 4.91
C SER A 74 0.61 -1.13 3.81
N VAL A 75 -0.18 -2.20 3.70
CA VAL A 75 -1.25 -2.35 2.73
C VAL A 75 -2.57 -2.40 3.45
N TYR A 76 -3.51 -1.58 2.99
CA TYR A 76 -4.87 -1.54 3.49
C TYR A 76 -5.82 -1.92 2.36
N LEU A 77 -6.71 -2.88 2.63
CA LEU A 77 -7.77 -3.28 1.71
C LEU A 77 -9.10 -2.85 2.29
N PHE A 78 -9.92 -2.23 1.44
CA PHE A 78 -11.28 -1.82 1.74
C PHE A 78 -12.23 -2.59 0.83
N TRP A 79 -13.32 -3.12 1.36
CA TRP A 79 -14.34 -3.82 0.58
C TRP A 79 -15.70 -3.74 1.29
N GLU A 80 -16.72 -4.18 0.60
CA GLU A 80 -18.05 -4.37 1.17
C GLU A 80 -18.36 -5.87 1.27
N GLU A 81 -18.91 -6.29 2.41
CA GLU A 81 -19.34 -7.66 2.65
C GLU A 81 -20.74 -7.66 3.28
N GLY A 82 -21.75 -8.02 2.48
CA GLY A 82 -23.15 -7.75 2.83
C GLY A 82 -23.36 -6.24 2.93
N ASP A 83 -23.96 -5.77 4.02
CA ASP A 83 -24.22 -4.36 4.28
C ASP A 83 -23.08 -3.66 5.06
N LYS A 84 -21.93 -4.33 5.21
CA LYS A 84 -20.83 -3.85 6.04
C LYS A 84 -19.65 -3.38 5.20
N ALA A 85 -19.17 -2.20 5.51
CA ALA A 85 -17.88 -1.74 5.02
C ALA A 85 -16.76 -2.33 5.89
N MET A 86 -15.72 -2.85 5.26
CA MET A 86 -14.66 -3.60 5.92
C MET A 86 -13.29 -3.02 5.56
N ILE A 87 -12.35 -3.15 6.51
CA ILE A 87 -10.93 -2.84 6.29
C ILE A 87 -10.04 -3.97 6.79
N LYS A 88 -8.93 -4.21 6.10
CA LYS A 88 -7.85 -5.10 6.55
C LYS A 88 -6.50 -4.45 6.35
N LYS A 89 -5.63 -4.59 7.37
CA LYS A 89 -4.21 -4.22 7.29
C LYS A 89 -3.37 -5.47 7.02
N ILE A 90 -2.37 -5.33 6.15
CA ILE A 90 -1.33 -6.33 5.84
C ILE A 90 0.00 -5.59 5.84
N ASP A 91 1.04 -6.14 6.44
CA ASP A 91 2.38 -5.56 6.40
C ASP A 91 3.47 -6.64 6.29
N ASN A 92 4.74 -6.23 6.33
CA ASN A 92 5.89 -7.13 6.30
C ASN A 92 5.88 -8.18 7.43
N CYS A 93 5.10 -7.98 8.47
CA CYS A 93 5.01 -8.88 9.61
C CYS A 93 3.75 -9.75 9.63
N GLY A 94 2.94 -9.71 8.58
CA GLY A 94 1.80 -10.58 8.38
C GLY A 94 0.46 -9.89 8.24
N LEU A 95 -0.58 -10.68 8.49
CA LEU A 95 -1.99 -10.28 8.37
C LEU A 95 -2.52 -9.76 9.71
N PHE A 96 -3.44 -8.79 9.65
CA PHE A 96 -4.26 -8.37 10.79
C PHE A 96 -5.68 -8.89 10.63
N TYR A 97 -6.44 -8.97 11.71
CA TYR A 97 -7.88 -9.27 11.62
C TYR A 97 -8.60 -8.18 10.82
N SER A 98 -9.60 -8.58 10.05
CA SER A 98 -10.47 -7.62 9.35
C SER A 98 -11.36 -6.91 10.37
N LEU A 99 -11.59 -5.62 10.15
CA LEU A 99 -12.42 -4.78 11.01
C LEU A 99 -13.60 -4.21 10.21
N GLU A 100 -14.74 -4.09 10.87
CA GLU A 100 -15.89 -3.38 10.33
C GLU A 100 -15.70 -1.88 10.50
N LEU A 101 -16.06 -1.11 9.48
CA LEU A 101 -16.06 0.35 9.48
C LEU A 101 -17.43 0.90 9.86
N ASN A 102 -17.46 2.08 10.45
CA ASN A 102 -18.70 2.74 10.84
C ASN A 102 -19.53 3.25 9.65
N ASP A 103 -18.87 3.49 8.51
CA ASP A 103 -19.50 3.99 7.29
C ASP A 103 -18.80 3.42 6.05
N ASN A 104 -19.41 3.66 4.90
CA ASN A 104 -18.95 3.18 3.60
C ASN A 104 -18.36 4.31 2.72
N ASN A 105 -17.96 5.43 3.31
CA ASN A 105 -17.57 6.62 2.58
C ASN A 105 -16.42 6.37 1.58
N VAL A 106 -15.43 5.54 1.95
CA VAL A 106 -14.28 5.22 1.09
C VAL A 106 -14.72 4.48 -0.19
N MET A 107 -15.54 3.42 -0.04
CA MET A 107 -16.00 2.62 -1.19
C MET A 107 -17.02 3.40 -2.03
N ALA A 108 -17.88 4.19 -1.42
CA ALA A 108 -18.81 5.07 -2.13
C ALA A 108 -18.06 6.12 -2.97
N PHE A 109 -17.04 6.76 -2.38
CA PHE A 109 -16.21 7.76 -3.06
C PHE A 109 -15.50 7.19 -4.28
N VAL A 110 -14.82 6.03 -4.13
CA VAL A 110 -14.08 5.45 -5.26
C VAL A 110 -15.04 5.04 -6.38
N LYS A 111 -16.18 4.44 -6.08
CA LYS A 111 -17.21 4.07 -7.07
C LYS A 111 -17.72 5.29 -7.84
N GLN A 112 -17.97 6.41 -7.14
CA GLN A 112 -18.46 7.65 -7.75
C GLN A 112 -17.42 8.31 -8.66
N HIS A 113 -16.13 8.27 -8.30
CA HIS A 113 -15.06 9.02 -8.97
C HIS A 113 -14.10 8.16 -9.78
N THR A 114 -14.40 6.88 -10.02
CA THR A 114 -13.53 5.91 -10.70
C THR A 114 -12.96 6.43 -12.01
N ASN A 115 -13.82 6.95 -12.90
CA ASN A 115 -13.41 7.46 -14.21
C ASN A 115 -12.50 8.68 -14.09
N GLU A 116 -12.78 9.58 -13.14
CA GLU A 116 -12.00 10.78 -12.92
C GLU A 116 -10.61 10.42 -12.38
N ILE A 117 -10.55 9.51 -11.41
CA ILE A 117 -9.29 9.00 -10.84
C ILE A 117 -8.46 8.31 -11.94
N LYS A 118 -9.06 7.41 -12.70
CA LYS A 118 -8.40 6.62 -13.76
C LYS A 118 -7.73 7.52 -14.81
N ASN A 119 -8.36 8.62 -15.18
CA ASN A 119 -7.90 9.47 -16.28
C ASN A 119 -7.01 10.65 -15.86
N ASN A 120 -6.90 10.92 -14.56
CA ASN A 120 -6.15 12.06 -14.04
C ASN A 120 -5.08 11.62 -13.04
N PRO A 121 -3.91 11.14 -13.52
CA PRO A 121 -2.82 10.76 -12.64
C PRO A 121 -2.14 11.98 -12.02
N VAL A 122 -1.54 11.78 -10.84
CA VAL A 122 -0.66 12.77 -10.22
C VAL A 122 0.54 13.01 -11.13
N LYS A 123 0.82 14.26 -11.46
CA LYS A 123 1.96 14.65 -12.29
C LYS A 123 3.22 14.77 -11.42
N PRO A 124 4.40 14.39 -11.94
CA PRO A 124 5.65 14.58 -11.23
C PRO A 124 5.88 16.03 -10.83
N TYR A 125 6.62 16.24 -9.73
CA TYR A 125 7.10 17.57 -9.34
C TYR A 125 7.80 18.25 -10.52
N LYS A 126 7.41 19.47 -10.85
CA LYS A 126 7.98 20.23 -11.98
C LYS A 126 8.36 21.63 -11.55
N MET A 127 9.64 21.98 -11.64
CA MET A 127 10.15 23.34 -11.41
C MET A 127 10.06 24.18 -12.66
N ALA A 128 9.87 25.50 -12.51
CA ALA A 128 9.82 26.46 -13.63
C ALA A 128 11.18 26.61 -14.34
N THR A 129 12.27 26.42 -13.60
CA THR A 129 13.66 26.66 -14.04
C THR A 129 14.39 25.40 -14.51
N ALA A 130 13.82 24.23 -14.35
CA ALA A 130 14.48 22.99 -14.73
C ALA A 130 14.50 22.79 -16.24
N ALA A 131 15.69 22.89 -16.83
CA ALA A 131 15.94 22.31 -18.14
C ALA A 131 15.66 20.80 -18.07
N SER A 132 14.75 20.35 -18.95
CA SER A 132 14.34 18.97 -19.24
C SER A 132 15.07 17.82 -18.50
N GLY A 133 14.51 17.33 -17.41
CA GLY A 133 14.95 16.12 -16.69
C GLY A 133 14.10 15.86 -15.45
N PRO A 134 14.00 14.60 -14.99
CA PRO A 134 13.34 14.32 -13.73
C PRO A 134 14.14 14.93 -12.59
N ILE A 135 13.45 15.69 -11.74
CA ILE A 135 14.05 16.24 -10.53
C ILE A 135 14.26 15.07 -9.56
N SER A 136 15.50 14.82 -9.18
CA SER A 136 15.78 13.90 -8.12
C SER A 136 15.40 14.56 -6.80
N SER A 137 14.44 14.00 -6.09
CA SER A 137 14.18 14.36 -4.69
C SER A 137 15.45 14.13 -3.89
N THR A 138 15.87 15.09 -3.08
CA THR A 138 16.92 14.94 -2.07
C THR A 138 16.39 14.28 -0.81
N GLU A 139 15.12 13.83 -0.80
CA GLU A 139 14.55 13.08 0.31
C GLU A 139 15.27 11.75 0.44
N ILE A 140 15.85 11.51 1.63
CA ILE A 140 16.55 10.27 1.98
C ILE A 140 15.59 9.08 1.92
N HIS A 141 14.28 9.31 2.18
CA HIS A 141 13.22 8.33 2.13
C HIS A 141 12.06 8.84 1.27
N SER A 142 12.04 8.45 0.01
CA SER A 142 10.92 8.79 -0.87
C SER A 142 9.66 8.01 -0.46
N CYS A 143 8.66 8.74 0.04
CA CYS A 143 7.38 8.14 0.40
C CYS A 143 6.46 8.04 -0.81
N LYS A 144 5.85 6.86 -1.01
CA LYS A 144 4.99 6.54 -2.15
C LYS A 144 3.61 6.06 -1.71
N ARG A 145 2.68 6.26 -2.62
CA ARG A 145 1.31 5.70 -2.57
C ARG A 145 1.06 4.91 -3.84
N GLU A 146 0.56 3.71 -3.68
CA GLU A 146 0.02 2.89 -4.77
C GLU A 146 -1.42 2.57 -4.41
N ILE A 147 -2.36 2.95 -5.28
CA ILE A 147 -3.80 2.80 -5.06
C ILE A 147 -4.36 2.01 -6.23
N ALA A 148 -4.94 0.86 -5.94
CA ALA A 148 -5.55 0.00 -6.93
C ALA A 148 -7.01 -0.27 -6.58
N TYR A 149 -7.89 -0.04 -7.54
CA TYR A 149 -9.31 -0.39 -7.41
C TYR A 149 -9.64 -1.50 -8.39
N GLN A 150 -10.15 -2.59 -7.87
CA GLN A 150 -10.65 -3.72 -8.63
C GLN A 150 -12.17 -3.68 -8.65
N ASP A 151 -12.75 -3.73 -9.84
CA ASP A 151 -14.19 -3.81 -10.06
C ASP A 151 -14.54 -5.03 -10.91
N GLU A 152 -15.75 -5.55 -10.75
CA GLU A 152 -16.19 -6.75 -11.48
C GLU A 152 -16.30 -6.52 -13.00
N ILE A 153 -16.60 -5.32 -13.43
CA ILE A 153 -17.07 -5.10 -14.79
C ILE A 153 -15.97 -4.59 -15.73
N THR A 154 -15.27 -3.52 -15.46
CA THR A 154 -14.20 -2.98 -16.35
C THR A 154 -13.58 -1.67 -15.84
N ASN A 155 -14.05 -1.15 -14.73
CA ASN A 155 -13.65 0.18 -14.23
C ASN A 155 -12.44 0.15 -13.28
N SER A 156 -11.68 -0.94 -13.31
CA SER A 156 -10.47 -1.05 -12.50
C SER A 156 -9.43 0.00 -12.90
N PHE A 157 -8.70 0.50 -11.91
CA PHE A 157 -7.56 1.38 -12.14
C PHE A 157 -6.42 1.06 -11.16
N GLU A 158 -5.23 1.51 -11.53
CA GLU A 158 -4.04 1.56 -10.68
C GLU A 158 -3.40 2.92 -10.83
N GLN A 159 -3.06 3.55 -9.70
CA GLN A 159 -2.40 4.85 -9.62
C GLN A 159 -1.23 4.77 -8.64
N SER A 160 -0.11 5.39 -9.02
CA SER A 160 1.07 5.47 -8.16
C SER A 160 1.65 6.87 -8.20
N TYR A 161 2.05 7.42 -7.05
CA TYR A 161 2.70 8.72 -6.96
C TYR A 161 3.57 8.83 -5.71
N ARG A 162 4.51 9.76 -5.73
CA ARG A 162 5.33 10.13 -4.57
C ARG A 162 4.64 11.24 -3.80
N LEU A 163 4.72 11.21 -2.46
CA LEU A 163 4.21 12.31 -1.65
C LEU A 163 4.90 13.63 -1.97
N PHE A 164 6.17 13.57 -2.38
CA PHE A 164 6.93 14.72 -2.86
C PHE A 164 6.24 15.47 -4.02
N ASP A 165 5.55 14.75 -4.90
CA ASP A 165 4.85 15.34 -6.04
C ASP A 165 3.66 16.24 -5.62
N LEU A 166 3.22 16.14 -4.35
CA LEU A 166 2.17 16.96 -3.73
C LEU A 166 2.71 18.12 -2.89
N THR A 167 4.03 18.28 -2.80
CA THR A 167 4.66 19.35 -2.00
C THR A 167 4.98 20.59 -2.84
N ASN A 168 5.25 21.67 -2.16
CA ASN A 168 5.70 22.93 -2.77
C ASN A 168 6.89 23.50 -1.98
N ASP A 169 8.03 23.67 -2.61
CA ASP A 169 9.20 24.29 -1.99
C ASP A 169 9.14 25.82 -2.19
N ALA A 170 9.51 26.57 -1.16
CA ALA A 170 9.51 28.03 -1.20
C ALA A 170 10.56 28.62 -2.16
N LYS A 171 11.64 27.88 -2.46
CA LYS A 171 12.71 28.32 -3.37
C LYS A 171 12.44 27.95 -4.82
N GLU A 172 11.80 26.80 -5.04
CA GLU A 172 11.54 26.24 -6.36
C GLU A 172 10.13 25.65 -6.43
N ALA A 173 9.16 26.53 -6.73
CA ALA A 173 7.74 26.17 -6.71
C ALA A 173 7.42 25.03 -7.70
N ASN A 174 6.62 24.07 -7.21
CA ASN A 174 6.08 23.00 -8.03
C ASN A 174 4.93 23.50 -8.90
N LEU A 175 5.14 23.57 -10.20
CA LEU A 175 4.12 24.01 -11.17
C LEU A 175 2.86 23.12 -11.16
N ASN A 176 2.99 21.89 -10.71
CA ASN A 176 1.88 20.94 -10.63
C ASN A 176 1.20 20.93 -9.25
N TYR A 177 1.69 21.70 -8.26
CA TYR A 177 1.20 21.66 -6.87
C TYR A 177 -0.32 21.78 -6.76
N THR A 178 -0.88 22.88 -7.26
CA THR A 178 -2.34 23.13 -7.17
C THR A 178 -3.14 22.10 -7.94
N SER A 179 -2.71 21.73 -9.15
CA SER A 179 -3.41 20.74 -9.95
C SER A 179 -3.40 19.36 -9.30
N ASN A 180 -2.25 18.93 -8.76
CA ASN A 180 -2.13 17.63 -8.11
C ASN A 180 -2.97 17.53 -6.83
N ASN A 181 -2.93 18.57 -5.98
CA ASN A 181 -3.66 18.55 -4.70
C ASN A 181 -5.19 18.65 -4.86
N ASN A 182 -5.69 18.99 -6.07
CA ASN A 182 -7.12 19.00 -6.38
C ASN A 182 -7.59 17.71 -7.08
N LEU A 183 -6.74 16.69 -7.26
CA LEU A 183 -7.10 15.44 -7.90
C LEU A 183 -7.92 14.54 -6.97
N LYS A 184 -8.90 13.83 -7.53
CA LYS A 184 -9.75 12.89 -6.79
C LYS A 184 -8.96 11.71 -6.19
N VAL A 185 -7.86 11.30 -6.79
CA VAL A 185 -6.97 10.28 -6.20
C VAL A 185 -6.32 10.76 -4.91
N VAL A 186 -5.98 12.05 -4.81
CA VAL A 186 -5.40 12.64 -3.60
C VAL A 186 -6.46 12.82 -2.51
N GLU A 187 -7.67 13.24 -2.88
CA GLU A 187 -8.81 13.31 -1.97
C GLU A 187 -9.17 11.91 -1.42
N LEU A 188 -9.16 10.89 -2.29
CA LEU A 188 -9.34 9.49 -1.87
C LEU A 188 -8.26 9.03 -0.89
N ASP A 189 -6.98 9.34 -1.15
CA ASP A 189 -5.89 8.97 -0.24
C ASP A 189 -6.01 9.65 1.14
N GLN A 190 -6.45 10.91 1.17
CA GLN A 190 -6.72 11.64 2.42
C GLN A 190 -7.89 11.02 3.19
N LEU A 191 -8.98 10.66 2.48
CA LEU A 191 -10.13 9.99 3.09
C LEU A 191 -9.72 8.63 3.68
N MET A 192 -8.99 7.80 2.91
CA MET A 192 -8.44 6.53 3.42
C MET A 192 -7.52 6.77 4.62
N GLY A 193 -6.66 7.80 4.57
CA GLY A 193 -5.76 8.17 5.66
C GLY A 193 -6.51 8.43 6.96
N THR A 194 -7.57 9.22 6.91
CA THR A 194 -8.43 9.52 8.06
C THR A 194 -9.03 8.24 8.68
N VAL A 195 -9.58 7.36 7.84
CA VAL A 195 -10.14 6.07 8.30
C VAL A 195 -9.05 5.18 8.91
N ILE A 196 -7.89 5.07 8.27
CA ILE A 196 -6.76 4.27 8.79
C ILE A 196 -6.32 4.76 10.16
N GLU A 197 -6.14 6.07 10.36
CA GLU A 197 -5.75 6.66 11.63
C GLU A 197 -6.77 6.38 12.74
N GLN A 198 -8.07 6.47 12.44
CA GLN A 198 -9.14 6.16 13.38
C GLN A 198 -9.12 4.67 13.81
N MET A 199 -8.75 3.78 12.87
CA MET A 199 -8.76 2.33 13.10
C MET A 199 -7.42 1.78 13.63
N GLU A 200 -6.32 2.57 13.64
CA GLU A 200 -4.97 2.07 13.93
C GLU A 200 -4.87 1.36 15.29
N LYS A 201 -5.56 1.86 16.32
CA LYS A 201 -5.57 1.24 17.66
C LYS A 201 -6.35 -0.07 17.74
N ASN A 202 -7.17 -0.36 16.74
CA ASN A 202 -8.05 -1.53 16.72
C ASN A 202 -7.41 -2.72 15.98
N PHE A 203 -6.41 -2.48 15.14
CA PHE A 203 -5.75 -3.56 14.41
C PHE A 203 -5.04 -4.52 15.37
N ARG A 204 -5.35 -5.82 15.24
CA ARG A 204 -4.70 -6.93 15.95
C ARG A 204 -4.17 -7.91 14.92
N ARG A 205 -2.92 -8.39 15.12
CA ARG A 205 -2.30 -9.40 14.24
C ARG A 205 -3.00 -10.76 14.39
N GLN A 206 -3.00 -11.51 13.29
CA GLN A 206 -3.46 -12.90 13.27
C GLN A 206 -2.39 -13.84 13.77
#